data_8adc7c1114b10a519976fdd04266262a
#
_entry.id   8adc7c1114b10a519976fdd04266262a
#
_cell.length_a   1.000
_cell.length_b   1.000
_cell.length_c   1.000
_cell.angle_alpha   90.00
_cell.angle_beta   90.00
_cell.angle_gamma   90.00
#
_symmetry.space_group_name_H-M   'P 1'
#
loop_
_entity.id
_entity.type
_entity.pdbx_description
1 polymer ?
#
loop_
_entity_poly.entity_id
_entity_poly.type
_entity_poly.pdbx_seq_one_letter_code
_entity_poly.pdbx_strand_id
1 'polypeptide(L)'
;MAKTFTFTKKRLGSLTNNGTARDVYHDAKIQGLQLRVSNSGRKTFISRPSLDGKPIMVTHGIYPNTTIEQARNKAIEAFNSCSDGVNPNQVKKNKQTKFTTLGDVMFDYIKVKHKLKPKTISDYQGLFNLFLLDWEHLELTKISQKMVQERHLKIGEKSPYRANATMRLLRALYNFADGYYEDLNGELIALPNPVRQISKFNNWYKEKPRTNIIQPNDLKKWFDATINLSSHNNNLIRNNVSATVCDLLMFILFTGLRKSEALGLLWEDVDFENTHFTVRDTKNNSDLNLPLTTFTTDLLLKRKIITES
;
A
#
# COMPACT_ATOMS: atom_id res chain seq x y z
N MET A 1 42.51 20.19 12.93
CA MET A 1 42.07 21.39 13.71
C MET A 1 40.83 21.97 13.07
N ALA A 2 39.80 22.32 13.86
CA ALA A 2 38.60 22.97 13.35
C ALA A 2 38.96 24.39 12.83
N LYS A 3 38.75 24.65 11.55
CA LYS A 3 39.09 25.95 10.92
C LYS A 3 37.92 26.92 11.20
N THR A 4 38.05 27.79 12.23
CA THR A 4 37.04 28.79 12.63
C THR A 4 37.43 30.19 12.07
N PHE A 5 36.50 30.82 11.35
CA PHE A 5 36.65 32.20 10.87
C PHE A 5 35.28 32.82 10.54
N THR A 6 35.21 34.13 10.44
CA THR A 6 34.00 34.82 9.98
C THR A 6 33.71 34.50 8.52
N PHE A 7 32.55 33.93 8.22
CA PHE A 7 32.14 33.67 6.83
C PHE A 7 31.91 34.95 6.06
N THR A 8 32.62 35.08 4.93
CA THR A 8 32.48 36.16 3.97
C THR A 8 32.46 35.57 2.55
N LYS A 9 31.83 36.27 1.61
CA LYS A 9 31.73 35.80 0.20
C LYS A 9 33.10 35.46 -0.38
N LYS A 10 34.12 36.34 -0.16
CA LYS A 10 35.48 36.15 -0.65
C LYS A 10 36.12 34.87 -0.10
N ARG A 11 36.04 34.65 1.23
CA ARG A 11 36.60 33.44 1.87
C ARG A 11 35.89 32.18 1.46
N LEU A 12 34.53 32.17 1.44
CA LEU A 12 33.78 30.97 1.06
C LEU A 12 33.96 30.61 -0.40
N GLY A 13 34.17 31.63 -1.29
CA GLY A 13 34.44 31.41 -2.70
C GLY A 13 35.76 30.67 -2.94
N SER A 14 36.81 31.02 -2.19
CA SER A 14 38.17 30.45 -2.36
C SER A 14 38.37 29.07 -1.69
N LEU A 15 37.41 28.56 -0.91
CA LEU A 15 37.55 27.25 -0.29
C LEU A 15 37.43 26.13 -1.32
N THR A 16 38.41 25.26 -1.35
CA THR A 16 38.46 24.04 -2.16
C THR A 16 38.75 22.86 -1.23
N ASN A 17 38.28 21.69 -1.57
CA ASN A 17 38.64 20.45 -0.87
C ASN A 17 39.37 19.56 -1.89
N ASN A 18 40.61 19.28 -1.67
CA ASN A 18 41.44 18.41 -2.51
C ASN A 18 41.69 17.03 -1.88
N GLY A 19 41.06 16.74 -0.74
CA GLY A 19 41.26 15.52 0.00
C GLY A 19 40.10 14.49 -0.21
N THR A 20 40.26 13.32 0.32
CA THR A 20 39.26 12.26 0.31
C THR A 20 38.15 12.45 1.36
N ALA A 21 38.41 13.24 2.42
CA ALA A 21 37.49 13.56 3.48
C ALA A 21 36.81 14.93 3.27
N ARG A 22 35.62 15.10 3.87
CA ARG A 22 34.90 16.39 3.83
C ARG A 22 35.59 17.41 4.77
N ASP A 23 35.92 18.59 4.26
CA ASP A 23 36.36 19.70 5.09
C ASP A 23 35.21 20.38 5.80
N VAL A 24 35.39 20.74 7.08
CA VAL A 24 34.40 21.42 7.91
C VAL A 24 35.01 22.74 8.41
N TYR A 25 34.27 23.83 8.20
CA TYR A 25 34.63 25.16 8.63
C TYR A 25 33.52 25.70 9.57
N HIS A 26 33.93 26.47 10.59
CA HIS A 26 33.01 27.03 11.58
C HIS A 26 32.87 28.54 11.43
N ASP A 27 31.65 29.06 11.50
CA ASP A 27 31.44 30.52 11.50
C ASP A 27 31.78 31.11 12.88
N ALA A 28 32.64 32.13 12.88
CA ALA A 28 32.99 32.83 14.12
C ALA A 28 31.86 33.71 14.68
N LYS A 29 30.84 34.07 13.85
CA LYS A 29 29.73 34.93 14.28
C LYS A 29 28.57 34.14 14.91
N ILE A 30 28.28 32.96 14.38
CA ILE A 30 27.18 32.08 14.88
C ILE A 30 27.78 30.77 15.34
N GLN A 31 27.82 30.58 16.65
CA GLN A 31 28.29 29.34 17.25
C GLN A 31 27.46 28.15 16.75
N GLY A 32 28.14 27.09 16.32
CA GLY A 32 27.49 25.88 15.82
C GLY A 32 27.08 25.90 14.34
N LEU A 33 27.17 27.07 13.64
CA LEU A 33 27.03 27.10 12.18
C LEU A 33 28.32 26.61 11.52
N GLN A 34 28.19 25.67 10.61
CA GLN A 34 29.28 25.03 9.90
C GLN A 34 29.07 25.12 8.38
N LEU A 35 30.15 25.16 7.62
CA LEU A 35 30.19 24.94 6.19
C LEU A 35 30.94 23.65 5.90
N ARG A 36 30.31 22.71 5.23
CA ARG A 36 30.94 21.49 4.72
C ARG A 36 31.30 21.69 3.25
N VAL A 37 32.52 21.34 2.90
CA VAL A 37 33.01 21.33 1.51
C VAL A 37 33.29 19.88 1.13
N SER A 38 32.54 19.37 0.11
CA SER A 38 32.75 18.02 -0.41
C SER A 38 33.92 17.97 -1.39
N ASN A 39 34.36 16.76 -1.75
CA ASN A 39 35.40 16.53 -2.76
C ASN A 39 35.02 17.10 -4.13
N SER A 40 33.70 17.14 -4.45
CA SER A 40 33.16 17.77 -5.66
C SER A 40 33.10 19.30 -5.60
N GLY A 41 33.62 19.91 -4.53
CA GLY A 41 33.55 21.35 -4.32
C GLY A 41 32.22 21.90 -3.85
N ARG A 42 31.21 21.05 -3.62
CA ARG A 42 29.90 21.46 -3.13
C ARG A 42 30.01 21.95 -1.68
N LYS A 43 29.51 23.16 -1.43
CA LYS A 43 29.59 23.86 -0.15
C LYS A 43 28.22 23.90 0.49
N THR A 44 28.02 23.22 1.66
CA THR A 44 26.73 23.07 2.31
C THR A 44 26.77 23.65 3.72
N PHE A 45 25.85 24.55 4.03
CA PHE A 45 25.66 25.07 5.39
C PHE A 45 24.88 24.10 6.26
N ILE A 46 25.41 23.80 7.43
CA ILE A 46 24.79 22.92 8.42
C ILE A 46 24.92 23.50 9.82
N SER A 47 24.07 23.04 10.74
CA SER A 47 24.26 23.21 12.19
C SER A 47 24.04 21.90 12.93
N ARG A 48 24.49 21.84 14.18
CA ARG A 48 24.30 20.67 15.06
C ARG A 48 23.73 21.09 16.41
N PRO A 49 22.45 21.56 16.46
CA PRO A 49 21.79 21.78 17.72
C PRO A 49 21.60 20.47 18.51
N SER A 50 21.50 20.58 19.82
CA SER A 50 21.15 19.45 20.71
C SER A 50 19.64 19.41 20.90
N LEU A 51 19.03 18.22 20.75
CA LEU A 51 17.65 17.95 21.10
C LEU A 51 17.64 16.78 22.10
N ASP A 52 17.08 16.98 23.27
CA ASP A 52 17.05 15.99 24.37
C ASP A 52 18.45 15.42 24.67
N GLY A 53 19.47 16.29 24.70
CA GLY A 53 20.86 15.93 24.95
C GLY A 53 21.60 15.25 23.78
N LYS A 54 20.95 15.01 22.64
CA LYS A 54 21.55 14.39 21.46
C LYS A 54 21.76 15.40 20.33
N PRO A 55 22.95 15.49 19.72
CA PRO A 55 23.18 16.40 18.60
C PRO A 55 22.45 15.91 17.35
N ILE A 56 21.65 16.78 16.74
CA ILE A 56 21.01 16.53 15.46
C ILE A 56 21.63 17.39 14.36
N MET A 57 21.78 16.85 13.14
CA MET A 57 22.31 17.62 12.02
C MET A 57 21.16 18.28 11.26
N VAL A 58 21.24 19.62 11.11
CA VAL A 58 20.27 20.41 10.35
C VAL A 58 20.96 21.06 9.15
N THR A 59 20.44 20.82 7.93
CA THR A 59 20.96 21.41 6.69
C THR A 59 20.20 22.70 6.39
N HIS A 60 20.94 23.79 6.08
CA HIS A 60 20.38 25.13 5.85
C HIS A 60 20.37 25.54 4.39
N GLY A 61 21.15 24.86 3.54
CA GLY A 61 21.21 25.07 2.11
C GLY A 61 22.63 25.05 1.56
N ILE A 62 22.73 25.25 0.23
CA ILE A 62 23.99 25.18 -0.52
C ILE A 62 24.45 26.58 -0.91
N TYR A 63 25.73 26.88 -0.67
CA TYR A 63 26.35 28.09 -1.18
C TYR A 63 26.67 27.91 -2.67
N PRO A 64 26.45 28.92 -3.56
CA PRO A 64 26.00 30.29 -3.27
C PRO A 64 24.48 30.51 -3.21
N ASN A 65 23.66 29.51 -3.54
CA ASN A 65 22.20 29.65 -3.60
C ASN A 65 21.58 30.11 -2.25
N THR A 66 22.17 29.67 -1.14
CA THR A 66 21.84 30.20 0.20
C THR A 66 22.91 31.20 0.59
N THR A 67 22.50 32.42 0.91
CA THR A 67 23.42 33.45 1.37
C THR A 67 23.93 33.18 2.77
N ILE A 68 25.06 33.76 3.17
CA ILE A 68 25.64 33.60 4.51
C ILE A 68 24.65 34.07 5.58
N GLU A 69 23.96 35.18 5.33
CA GLU A 69 22.99 35.75 6.25
C GLU A 69 21.76 34.84 6.43
N GLN A 70 21.25 34.36 5.30
CA GLN A 70 20.15 33.35 5.36
C GLN A 70 20.57 32.08 6.12
N ALA A 71 21.81 31.61 5.95
CA ALA A 71 22.31 30.45 6.66
C ALA A 71 22.44 30.72 8.18
N ARG A 72 22.86 31.92 8.57
CA ARG A 72 22.93 32.36 9.97
C ARG A 72 21.54 32.40 10.63
N ASN A 73 20.59 33.04 9.96
CA ASN A 73 19.20 33.12 10.48
C ASN A 73 18.57 31.73 10.64
N LYS A 74 18.70 30.87 9.63
CA LYS A 74 18.22 29.49 9.70
C LYS A 74 18.91 28.67 10.78
N ALA A 75 20.18 28.92 11.06
CA ALA A 75 20.87 28.23 12.15
C ALA A 75 20.35 28.67 13.52
N ILE A 76 20.12 29.97 13.73
CA ILE A 76 19.53 30.51 14.96
C ILE A 76 18.12 29.91 15.18
N GLU A 77 17.29 29.91 14.13
CA GLU A 77 15.95 29.30 14.19
C GLU A 77 16.00 27.81 14.57
N ALA A 78 16.97 27.07 14.03
CA ALA A 78 17.15 25.66 14.34
C ALA A 78 17.59 25.43 15.78
N PHE A 79 18.47 26.28 16.33
CA PHE A 79 18.87 26.22 17.73
C PHE A 79 17.70 26.54 18.68
N ASN A 80 16.93 27.59 18.37
CA ASN A 80 15.75 27.97 19.16
C ASN A 80 14.70 26.84 19.14
N SER A 81 14.39 26.28 17.96
CA SER A 81 13.44 25.18 17.83
C SER A 81 13.84 23.96 18.67
N CYS A 82 15.13 23.60 18.68
CA CYS A 82 15.62 22.47 19.48
C CYS A 82 15.59 22.78 20.98
N SER A 83 15.83 24.05 21.38
CA SER A 83 15.66 24.48 22.76
C SER A 83 14.21 24.38 23.24
N ASP A 84 13.26 24.61 22.34
CA ASP A 84 11.82 24.44 22.59
C ASP A 84 11.34 22.97 22.48
N GLY A 85 12.27 22.01 22.36
CA GLY A 85 11.95 20.59 22.25
C GLY A 85 11.42 20.17 20.87
N VAL A 86 11.51 21.03 19.85
CA VAL A 86 10.99 20.78 18.51
C VAL A 86 12.12 20.42 17.55
N ASN A 87 11.99 19.28 16.86
CA ASN A 87 12.97 18.85 15.84
C ASN A 87 12.76 19.61 14.52
N PRO A 88 13.70 20.52 14.11
CA PRO A 88 13.56 21.30 12.87
C PRO A 88 13.46 20.44 11.60
N ASN A 89 14.11 19.27 11.58
CA ASN A 89 14.03 18.34 10.45
C ASN A 89 12.63 17.72 10.33
N GLN A 90 11.98 17.41 11.45
CA GLN A 90 10.58 16.95 11.45
C GLN A 90 9.60 18.03 11.02
N VAL A 91 9.82 19.27 11.46
CA VAL A 91 8.98 20.40 11.01
C VAL A 91 9.10 20.61 9.51
N LYS A 92 10.31 20.52 8.95
CA LYS A 92 10.50 20.56 7.48
C LYS A 92 9.80 19.40 6.79
N LYS A 93 9.98 18.17 7.26
CA LYS A 93 9.30 16.97 6.72
C LYS A 93 7.78 17.14 6.76
N ASN A 94 7.23 17.61 7.90
CA ASN A 94 5.79 17.84 8.03
C ASN A 94 5.26 18.95 7.10
N LYS A 95 6.05 20.00 6.82
CA LYS A 95 5.66 21.04 5.84
C LYS A 95 5.62 20.52 4.40
N GLN A 96 6.44 19.56 4.05
CA GLN A 96 6.51 19.00 2.68
C GLN A 96 5.46 17.91 2.44
N THR A 97 5.16 17.09 3.45
CA THR A 97 4.03 16.15 3.44
C THR A 97 2.67 16.83 3.56
N LYS A 98 2.66 18.15 3.84
CA LYS A 98 1.43 18.92 4.04
C LYS A 98 0.49 18.92 2.83
N PHE A 99 0.97 18.58 1.66
CA PHE A 99 0.19 18.59 0.42
C PHE A 99 -0.20 17.20 -0.10
N THR A 100 0.33 16.11 0.49
CA THR A 100 -0.04 14.77 0.05
C THR A 100 -1.24 14.28 0.84
N THR A 101 -2.37 14.15 0.15
CA THR A 101 -3.61 13.64 0.74
C THR A 101 -3.69 12.12 0.68
N LEU A 102 -4.59 11.52 1.45
CA LEU A 102 -4.82 10.09 1.39
C LEU A 102 -5.33 9.65 0.00
N GLY A 103 -6.11 10.51 -0.67
CA GLY A 103 -6.59 10.28 -2.04
C GLY A 103 -5.45 10.24 -3.05
N ASP A 104 -4.50 11.20 -2.97
CA ASP A 104 -3.31 11.22 -3.84
C ASP A 104 -2.51 9.93 -3.69
N VAL A 105 -2.29 9.49 -2.44
CA VAL A 105 -1.59 8.22 -2.16
C VAL A 105 -2.32 7.02 -2.73
N MET A 106 -3.64 6.97 -2.60
CA MET A 106 -4.45 5.87 -3.16
C MET A 106 -4.34 5.82 -4.68
N PHE A 107 -4.40 6.98 -5.34
CA PHE A 107 -4.25 7.09 -6.79
C PHE A 107 -2.86 6.62 -7.26
N ASP A 108 -1.80 7.16 -6.66
CA ASP A 108 -0.42 6.80 -7.00
C ASP A 108 -0.10 5.35 -6.67
N TYR A 109 -0.62 4.83 -5.56
CA TYR A 109 -0.46 3.42 -5.18
C TYR A 109 -1.00 2.47 -6.26
N ILE A 110 -2.21 2.73 -6.77
CA ILE A 110 -2.80 1.91 -7.85
C ILE A 110 -2.00 2.06 -9.13
N LYS A 111 -1.58 3.28 -9.49
CA LYS A 111 -0.83 3.58 -10.71
C LYS A 111 0.54 2.91 -10.73
N VAL A 112 1.27 2.94 -9.62
CA VAL A 112 2.63 2.39 -9.50
C VAL A 112 2.64 0.88 -9.36
N LYS A 113 1.65 0.31 -8.65
CA LYS A 113 1.53 -1.13 -8.42
C LYS A 113 0.88 -1.86 -9.62
N HIS A 114 1.49 -1.74 -10.81
CA HIS A 114 1.00 -2.30 -12.07
C HIS A 114 0.78 -3.83 -12.07
N LYS A 115 1.30 -4.56 -11.09
CA LYS A 115 1.09 -6.03 -10.91
C LYS A 115 -0.16 -6.38 -10.11
N LEU A 116 -0.94 -5.39 -9.65
CA LEU A 116 -2.19 -5.68 -8.96
C LEU A 116 -3.23 -6.21 -9.93
N LYS A 117 -3.85 -7.35 -9.58
CA LYS A 117 -4.97 -7.89 -10.38
C LYS A 117 -6.17 -6.92 -10.32
N PRO A 118 -6.96 -6.78 -11.42
CA PRO A 118 -8.12 -5.86 -11.47
C PRO A 118 -9.09 -6.02 -10.30
N LYS A 119 -9.32 -7.26 -9.87
CA LYS A 119 -10.15 -7.56 -8.70
C LYS A 119 -9.60 -6.93 -7.41
N THR A 120 -8.29 -6.96 -7.20
CA THR A 120 -7.64 -6.36 -6.02
C THR A 120 -7.80 -4.84 -6.03
N ILE A 121 -7.65 -4.22 -7.20
CA ILE A 121 -7.87 -2.77 -7.38
C ILE A 121 -9.32 -2.42 -7.03
N SER A 122 -10.29 -3.15 -7.58
CA SER A 122 -11.71 -2.95 -7.29
C SER A 122 -12.04 -3.12 -5.80
N ASP A 123 -11.47 -4.14 -5.14
CA ASP A 123 -11.67 -4.37 -3.70
C ASP A 123 -11.06 -3.24 -2.86
N TYR A 124 -9.87 -2.73 -3.21
CA TYR A 124 -9.25 -1.59 -2.54
C TYR A 124 -10.05 -0.31 -2.71
N GLN A 125 -10.51 -0.02 -3.93
CA GLN A 125 -11.38 1.12 -4.22
C GLN A 125 -12.71 1.01 -3.45
N GLY A 126 -13.30 -0.18 -3.39
CA GLY A 126 -14.51 -0.44 -2.60
C GLY A 126 -14.32 -0.18 -1.11
N LEU A 127 -13.21 -0.63 -0.51
CA LEU A 127 -12.89 -0.36 0.89
C LEU A 127 -12.62 1.13 1.13
N PHE A 128 -11.89 1.79 0.23
CA PHE A 128 -11.60 3.21 0.32
C PHE A 128 -12.88 4.05 0.28
N ASN A 129 -13.72 3.83 -0.71
CA ASN A 129 -14.97 4.57 -0.90
C ASN A 129 -15.97 4.36 0.25
N LEU A 130 -16.03 3.15 0.80
CA LEU A 130 -16.97 2.85 1.87
C LEU A 130 -16.52 3.35 3.25
N PHE A 131 -15.22 3.39 3.51
CA PHE A 131 -14.72 3.56 4.88
C PHE A 131 -13.67 4.66 5.06
N LEU A 132 -13.09 5.18 3.98
CA LEU A 132 -12.02 6.18 4.03
C LEU A 132 -12.28 7.41 3.14
N LEU A 133 -13.41 7.46 2.44
CA LEU A 133 -13.73 8.55 1.50
C LEU A 133 -13.73 9.93 2.19
N ASP A 134 -14.23 10.01 3.41
CA ASP A 134 -14.21 11.24 4.21
C ASP A 134 -12.80 11.68 4.64
N TRP A 135 -11.79 10.82 4.46
CA TRP A 135 -10.37 11.13 4.66
C TRP A 135 -9.62 11.39 3.35
N GLU A 136 -10.27 11.31 2.21
CA GLU A 136 -9.64 11.46 0.89
C GLU A 136 -8.81 12.73 0.79
N HIS A 137 -9.36 13.86 1.25
CA HIS A 137 -8.71 15.17 1.21
C HIS A 137 -7.87 15.49 2.46
N LEU A 138 -7.79 14.58 3.41
CA LEU A 138 -6.93 14.76 4.57
C LEU A 138 -5.47 14.51 4.22
N GLU A 139 -4.62 15.43 4.63
CA GLU A 139 -3.17 15.24 4.60
C GLU A 139 -2.79 14.02 5.45
N LEU A 140 -1.86 13.21 4.98
CA LEU A 140 -1.41 12.02 5.72
C LEU A 140 -0.97 12.35 7.15
N THR A 141 -0.33 13.50 7.36
CA THR A 141 0.12 13.97 8.68
C THR A 141 -1.01 14.29 9.64
N LYS A 142 -2.22 14.51 9.14
CA LYS A 142 -3.41 14.83 9.95
C LYS A 142 -4.16 13.59 10.42
N ILE A 143 -3.93 12.43 9.80
CA ILE A 143 -4.57 11.17 10.19
C ILE A 143 -3.83 10.60 11.41
N SER A 144 -4.39 10.83 12.59
CA SER A 144 -3.78 10.41 13.86
C SER A 144 -4.04 8.94 14.17
N GLN A 145 -3.22 8.37 15.07
CA GLN A 145 -3.42 7.01 15.59
C GLN A 145 -4.80 6.86 16.27
N LYS A 146 -5.28 7.89 16.95
CA LYS A 146 -6.60 7.91 17.59
C LYS A 146 -7.72 7.80 16.54
N MET A 147 -7.67 8.58 15.48
CA MET A 147 -8.64 8.50 14.38
C MET A 147 -8.68 7.11 13.74
N VAL A 148 -7.52 6.50 13.52
CA VAL A 148 -7.42 5.14 12.95
C VAL A 148 -8.06 4.11 13.89
N GLN A 149 -7.81 4.20 15.19
CA GLN A 149 -8.38 3.30 16.17
C GLN A 149 -9.91 3.44 16.26
N GLU A 150 -10.43 4.66 16.34
CA GLU A 150 -11.87 4.94 16.36
C GLU A 150 -12.55 4.43 15.07
N ARG A 151 -11.92 4.64 13.90
CA ARG A 151 -12.42 4.12 12.63
C ARG A 151 -12.46 2.59 12.61
N HIS A 152 -11.41 1.93 13.09
CA HIS A 152 -11.34 0.48 13.19
C HIS A 152 -12.46 -0.08 14.06
N LEU A 153 -12.70 0.51 15.23
CA LEU A 153 -13.78 0.11 16.12
C LEU A 153 -15.14 0.33 15.46
N LYS A 154 -15.41 1.51 14.91
CA LYS A 154 -16.70 1.83 14.25
C LYS A 154 -17.04 0.87 13.09
N ILE A 155 -16.06 0.51 12.26
CA ILE A 155 -16.27 -0.47 11.20
C ILE A 155 -16.49 -1.87 11.81
N GLY A 156 -15.73 -2.18 12.85
CA GLY A 156 -15.75 -3.48 13.54
C GLY A 156 -17.07 -3.83 14.17
N GLU A 157 -17.85 -2.86 14.65
CA GLU A 157 -19.21 -3.06 15.16
C GLU A 157 -20.11 -3.78 14.14
N LYS A 158 -19.97 -3.45 12.85
CA LYS A 158 -20.75 -4.06 11.77
C LYS A 158 -20.04 -5.22 11.09
N SER A 159 -18.73 -5.15 10.92
CA SER A 159 -17.95 -6.16 10.22
C SER A 159 -16.49 -6.16 10.65
N PRO A 160 -16.09 -7.04 11.58
CA PRO A 160 -14.70 -7.24 11.99
C PRO A 160 -13.74 -7.49 10.82
N TYR A 161 -14.18 -8.30 9.83
CA TYR A 161 -13.39 -8.59 8.64
C TYR A 161 -13.10 -7.33 7.80
N ARG A 162 -14.13 -6.49 7.54
CA ARG A 162 -13.96 -5.25 6.78
C ARG A 162 -13.13 -4.23 7.54
N ALA A 163 -13.25 -4.17 8.88
CA ALA A 163 -12.41 -3.33 9.71
C ALA A 163 -10.92 -3.66 9.52
N ASN A 164 -10.59 -4.93 9.65
CA ASN A 164 -9.22 -5.40 9.44
C ASN A 164 -8.75 -5.15 8.00
N ALA A 165 -9.58 -5.45 7.00
CA ALA A 165 -9.23 -5.24 5.59
C ALA A 165 -8.94 -3.76 5.28
N THR A 166 -9.78 -2.84 5.79
CA THR A 166 -9.58 -1.39 5.65
C THR A 166 -8.28 -0.93 6.30
N MET A 167 -7.96 -1.42 7.49
CA MET A 167 -6.71 -1.07 8.17
C MET A 167 -5.48 -1.67 7.48
N ARG A 168 -5.59 -2.85 6.88
CA ARG A 168 -4.51 -3.42 6.04
C ARG A 168 -4.26 -2.54 4.81
N LEU A 169 -5.33 -2.08 4.14
CA LEU A 169 -5.21 -1.13 3.03
C LEU A 169 -4.54 0.16 3.49
N LEU A 170 -5.05 0.80 4.55
CA LEU A 170 -4.48 2.03 5.08
C LEU A 170 -2.99 1.88 5.44
N ARG A 171 -2.64 0.75 6.07
CA ARG A 171 -1.23 0.43 6.38
C ARG A 171 -0.37 0.32 5.13
N ALA A 172 -0.91 -0.30 4.07
CA ALA A 172 -0.19 -0.44 2.80
C ALA A 172 0.02 0.93 2.11
N LEU A 173 -0.98 1.82 2.17
CA LEU A 173 -0.88 3.18 1.63
C LEU A 173 0.19 4.00 2.37
N TYR A 174 0.23 3.95 3.70
CA TYR A 174 1.27 4.63 4.48
C TYR A 174 2.67 4.07 4.22
N ASN A 175 2.81 2.74 4.14
CA ASN A 175 4.10 2.12 3.83
C ASN A 175 4.56 2.46 2.39
N PHE A 176 3.63 2.61 1.45
CA PHE A 176 3.94 3.07 0.11
C PHE A 176 4.39 4.53 0.13
N ALA A 177 3.66 5.40 0.82
CA ALA A 177 3.98 6.81 0.93
C ALA A 177 5.35 7.06 1.58
N ASP A 178 5.71 6.27 2.60
CA ASP A 178 7.01 6.32 3.30
C ASP A 178 8.20 6.02 2.37
N GLY A 179 7.97 5.22 1.31
CA GLY A 179 9.02 4.85 0.37
C GLY A 179 8.91 5.49 -1.04
N TYR A 180 7.86 6.26 -1.30
CA TYR A 180 7.58 6.80 -2.63
C TYR A 180 7.77 8.31 -2.74
N TYR A 181 7.35 9.04 -1.71
CA TYR A 181 7.44 10.50 -1.73
C TYR A 181 8.77 10.98 -1.15
N GLU A 182 9.42 11.85 -1.91
CA GLU A 182 10.68 12.48 -1.53
C GLU A 182 10.45 13.91 -1.07
N ASP A 183 11.34 14.40 -0.23
CA ASP A 183 11.37 15.82 0.14
C ASP A 183 12.06 16.65 -0.95
N LEU A 184 12.07 17.99 -0.76
CA LEU A 184 12.74 18.91 -1.70
C LEU A 184 14.26 18.68 -1.86
N ASN A 185 14.85 17.82 -1.04
CA ASN A 185 16.25 17.45 -1.12
C ASN A 185 16.44 16.08 -1.80
N GLY A 186 15.35 15.42 -2.24
CA GLY A 186 15.37 14.08 -2.79
C GLY A 186 15.58 13.00 -1.71
N GLU A 187 15.28 13.29 -0.43
CA GLU A 187 15.30 12.31 0.65
C GLU A 187 13.87 11.78 0.89
N LEU A 188 13.72 10.47 1.07
CA LEU A 188 12.43 9.84 1.37
C LEU A 188 11.81 10.45 2.63
N ILE A 189 10.51 10.72 2.56
CA ILE A 189 9.75 11.27 3.67
C ILE A 189 9.40 10.15 4.65
N ALA A 190 9.95 10.17 5.85
CA ALA A 190 9.61 9.21 6.89
C ALA A 190 8.25 9.56 7.51
N LEU A 191 7.23 8.76 7.22
CA LEU A 191 5.88 8.90 7.76
C LEU A 191 5.63 7.79 8.78
N PRO A 192 5.41 8.14 10.05
CA PRO A 192 5.02 7.12 11.03
C PRO A 192 3.64 6.55 10.66
N ASN A 193 3.58 5.25 10.42
CA ASN A 193 2.34 4.59 10.04
C ASN A 193 1.40 4.48 11.25
N PRO A 194 0.24 5.18 11.24
CA PRO A 194 -0.65 5.25 12.39
C PRO A 194 -1.36 3.92 12.69
N VAL A 195 -1.41 3.00 11.72
CA VAL A 195 -2.01 1.67 11.89
C VAL A 195 -1.16 0.75 12.79
N ARG A 196 0.13 1.05 12.98
CA ARG A 196 1.02 0.27 13.87
C ARG A 196 0.46 0.14 15.28
N GLN A 197 -0.31 1.12 15.74
CA GLN A 197 -0.94 1.11 17.05
C GLN A 197 -1.90 -0.08 17.25
N ILE A 198 -2.66 -0.46 16.21
CA ILE A 198 -3.56 -1.61 16.26
C ILE A 198 -2.78 -2.90 16.53
N SER A 199 -1.63 -3.08 15.86
CA SER A 199 -0.74 -4.23 16.08
C SER A 199 -0.08 -4.18 17.47
N LYS A 200 0.38 -3.00 17.90
CA LYS A 200 1.05 -2.82 19.19
C LYS A 200 0.17 -3.20 20.39
N PHE A 201 -1.11 -2.91 20.30
CA PHE A 201 -2.09 -3.24 21.34
C PHE A 201 -2.86 -4.54 21.09
N ASN A 202 -2.48 -5.31 20.06
CA ASN A 202 -3.14 -6.57 19.68
C ASN A 202 -4.66 -6.41 19.44
N ASN A 203 -5.09 -5.29 18.88
CA ASN A 203 -6.49 -4.92 18.67
C ASN A 203 -7.07 -5.38 17.33
N TRP A 204 -6.37 -6.23 16.59
CA TRP A 204 -6.93 -6.85 15.39
C TRP A 204 -8.07 -7.80 15.77
N TYR A 205 -9.19 -7.72 15.05
CA TYR A 205 -10.26 -8.68 15.23
C TYR A 205 -9.82 -10.08 14.80
N LYS A 206 -10.24 -11.10 15.56
CA LYS A 206 -10.03 -12.50 15.17
C LYS A 206 -10.87 -12.83 13.95
N GLU A 207 -10.24 -13.20 12.85
CA GLU A 207 -10.90 -13.68 11.65
C GLU A 207 -10.99 -15.21 11.72
N LYS A 208 -12.22 -15.73 11.78
CA LYS A 208 -12.42 -17.17 11.72
C LYS A 208 -12.61 -17.57 10.25
N PRO A 209 -11.94 -18.62 9.77
CA PRO A 209 -12.22 -19.19 8.47
C PRO A 209 -13.67 -19.68 8.41
N ARG A 210 -14.26 -19.63 7.22
CA ARG A 210 -15.58 -20.24 7.02
C ARG A 210 -15.44 -21.76 7.09
N THR A 211 -16.27 -22.40 7.91
CA THR A 211 -16.27 -23.85 8.11
C THR A 211 -17.51 -24.52 7.50
N ASN A 212 -18.30 -23.74 6.74
CA ASN A 212 -19.50 -24.28 6.09
C ASN A 212 -19.06 -25.18 4.93
N ILE A 213 -19.17 -26.48 5.13
CA ILE A 213 -18.94 -27.53 4.14
C ILE A 213 -20.21 -28.38 4.01
N ILE A 214 -20.44 -28.93 2.82
CA ILE A 214 -21.49 -29.93 2.65
C ILE A 214 -21.00 -31.20 3.36
N GLN A 215 -21.73 -31.62 4.39
CA GLN A 215 -21.36 -32.83 5.11
C GLN A 215 -21.62 -34.07 4.21
N PRO A 216 -20.82 -35.14 4.35
CA PRO A 216 -21.03 -36.36 3.55
C PRO A 216 -22.46 -36.89 3.57
N ASN A 217 -23.12 -36.83 4.73
CA ASN A 217 -24.52 -37.29 4.90
C ASN A 217 -25.54 -36.38 4.20
N ASP A 218 -25.19 -35.13 3.90
CA ASP A 218 -26.07 -34.17 3.21
C ASP A 218 -25.78 -34.08 1.72
N LEU A 219 -24.70 -34.70 1.23
CA LEU A 219 -24.27 -34.62 -0.14
C LEU A 219 -25.33 -35.08 -1.12
N LYS A 220 -25.99 -36.22 -0.82
CA LYS A 220 -27.09 -36.74 -1.65
C LYS A 220 -28.26 -35.76 -1.71
N LYS A 221 -28.68 -35.23 -0.58
CA LYS A 221 -29.81 -34.27 -0.51
C LYS A 221 -29.46 -32.99 -1.31
N TRP A 222 -28.22 -32.50 -1.18
CA TRP A 222 -27.76 -31.34 -1.91
C TRP A 222 -27.77 -31.60 -3.41
N PHE A 223 -27.27 -32.76 -3.86
CA PHE A 223 -27.25 -33.18 -5.25
C PHE A 223 -28.69 -33.27 -5.81
N ASP A 224 -29.58 -33.98 -5.16
CA ASP A 224 -30.99 -34.13 -5.55
C ASP A 224 -31.67 -32.74 -5.63
N ALA A 225 -31.46 -31.87 -4.66
CA ALA A 225 -32.00 -30.50 -4.67
C ALA A 225 -31.49 -29.67 -5.84
N THR A 226 -30.20 -29.81 -6.18
CA THR A 226 -29.58 -29.08 -7.30
C THR A 226 -30.14 -29.52 -8.63
N ILE A 227 -30.36 -30.83 -8.83
CA ILE A 227 -31.00 -31.36 -10.04
C ILE A 227 -32.47 -30.92 -10.13
N ASN A 228 -33.21 -30.99 -9.02
CA ASN A 228 -34.61 -30.56 -9.00
C ASN A 228 -34.78 -29.07 -9.31
N LEU A 229 -33.86 -28.20 -8.89
CA LEU A 229 -33.87 -26.78 -9.25
C LEU A 229 -33.74 -26.55 -10.74
N SER A 230 -33.04 -27.43 -11.48
CA SER A 230 -32.89 -27.34 -12.93
C SER A 230 -34.17 -27.71 -13.69
N SER A 231 -35.06 -28.53 -13.05
CA SER A 231 -36.21 -29.14 -13.73
C SER A 231 -37.57 -28.44 -13.47
N HIS A 232 -37.68 -27.60 -12.45
CA HIS A 232 -39.00 -27.16 -11.92
C HIS A 232 -39.54 -25.81 -12.35
N ASN A 233 -38.91 -25.11 -13.29
CA ASN A 233 -39.37 -23.77 -13.68
C ASN A 233 -39.92 -23.73 -15.13
N ASN A 234 -41.23 -23.54 -15.26
CA ASN A 234 -41.96 -23.41 -16.54
C ASN A 234 -41.67 -22.13 -17.33
N ASN A 235 -40.70 -21.31 -16.93
CA ASN A 235 -40.35 -20.06 -17.59
C ASN A 235 -38.98 -20.23 -18.29
N LEU A 236 -38.98 -20.30 -19.64
CA LEU A 236 -37.81 -20.64 -20.47
C LEU A 236 -36.53 -19.88 -20.09
N ILE A 237 -36.62 -18.58 -19.80
CA ILE A 237 -35.47 -17.75 -19.45
C ILE A 237 -34.94 -18.10 -18.04
N ARG A 238 -35.83 -18.29 -17.07
CA ARG A 238 -35.47 -18.69 -15.69
C ARG A 238 -34.92 -20.12 -15.65
N ASN A 239 -35.42 -21.02 -16.48
CA ASN A 239 -34.94 -22.39 -16.58
C ASN A 239 -33.50 -22.45 -17.06
N ASN A 240 -33.15 -21.68 -18.09
CA ASN A 240 -31.78 -21.65 -18.60
C ASN A 240 -30.78 -21.09 -17.57
N VAL A 241 -31.16 -20.05 -16.83
CA VAL A 241 -30.31 -19.50 -15.75
C VAL A 241 -30.16 -20.49 -14.61
N SER A 242 -31.26 -21.13 -14.17
CA SER A 242 -31.22 -22.16 -13.11
C SER A 242 -30.37 -23.36 -13.51
N ALA A 243 -30.57 -23.88 -14.71
CA ALA A 243 -29.78 -25.01 -15.24
C ALA A 243 -28.28 -24.65 -15.31
N THR A 244 -27.95 -23.47 -15.81
CA THR A 244 -26.54 -22.99 -15.87
C THR A 244 -25.91 -22.91 -14.49
N VAL A 245 -26.64 -22.39 -13.50
CA VAL A 245 -26.13 -22.30 -12.12
C VAL A 245 -25.96 -23.70 -11.51
N CYS A 246 -26.89 -24.62 -11.76
CA CYS A 246 -26.80 -25.98 -11.27
C CYS A 246 -25.61 -26.73 -11.88
N ASP A 247 -25.41 -26.62 -13.21
CA ASP A 247 -24.26 -27.21 -13.89
C ASP A 247 -22.93 -26.64 -13.36
N LEU A 248 -22.85 -25.32 -13.10
CA LEU A 248 -21.69 -24.69 -12.50
C LEU A 248 -21.43 -25.21 -11.09
N LEU A 249 -22.47 -25.34 -10.25
CA LEU A 249 -22.34 -25.87 -8.89
C LEU A 249 -21.84 -27.32 -8.89
N MET A 250 -22.36 -28.15 -9.78
CA MET A 250 -21.91 -29.53 -9.96
C MET A 250 -20.45 -29.56 -10.45
N PHE A 251 -20.11 -28.76 -11.44
CA PHE A 251 -18.75 -28.67 -11.94
C PHE A 251 -17.74 -28.28 -10.85
N ILE A 252 -18.07 -27.25 -10.04
CA ILE A 252 -17.24 -26.85 -8.89
C ILE A 252 -17.12 -27.98 -7.85
N LEU A 253 -18.22 -28.67 -7.55
CA LEU A 253 -18.20 -29.75 -6.56
C LEU A 253 -17.26 -30.89 -6.98
N PHE A 254 -17.32 -31.30 -8.25
CA PHE A 254 -16.55 -32.45 -8.75
C PHE A 254 -15.10 -32.11 -9.13
N THR A 255 -14.78 -30.83 -9.39
CA THR A 255 -13.43 -30.39 -9.75
C THR A 255 -12.67 -29.72 -8.61
N GLY A 256 -13.34 -29.23 -7.58
CA GLY A 256 -12.74 -28.47 -6.50
C GLY A 256 -12.27 -27.08 -6.92
N LEU A 257 -12.63 -26.59 -8.10
CA LEU A 257 -12.24 -25.27 -8.61
C LEU A 257 -12.80 -24.12 -7.76
N ARG A 258 -12.08 -23.02 -7.72
CA ARG A 258 -12.64 -21.77 -7.20
C ARG A 258 -13.72 -21.26 -8.17
N LYS A 259 -14.74 -20.58 -7.62
CA LYS A 259 -15.82 -20.01 -8.44
C LYS A 259 -15.32 -19.21 -9.64
N SER A 260 -14.30 -18.37 -9.45
CA SER A 260 -13.74 -17.55 -10.53
C SER A 260 -13.00 -18.36 -11.59
N GLU A 261 -12.37 -19.44 -11.20
CA GLU A 261 -11.67 -20.37 -12.11
C GLU A 261 -12.68 -21.15 -12.97
N ALA A 262 -13.74 -21.65 -12.35
CA ALA A 262 -14.81 -22.34 -13.08
C ALA A 262 -15.58 -21.42 -14.03
N LEU A 263 -15.84 -20.17 -13.64
CA LEU A 263 -16.51 -19.18 -14.50
C LEU A 263 -15.64 -18.64 -15.64
N GLY A 264 -14.32 -18.70 -15.48
CA GLY A 264 -13.35 -18.23 -16.47
C GLY A 264 -12.87 -19.32 -17.43
N LEU A 265 -13.34 -20.56 -17.31
CA LEU A 265 -12.95 -21.66 -18.19
C LEU A 265 -13.52 -21.43 -19.60
N LEU A 266 -12.67 -21.49 -20.59
CA LEU A 266 -13.02 -21.33 -22.01
C LEU A 266 -13.12 -22.70 -22.68
N TRP A 267 -13.92 -22.80 -23.76
CA TRP A 267 -14.05 -24.05 -24.53
C TRP A 267 -12.73 -24.49 -25.16
N GLU A 268 -11.86 -23.56 -25.54
CA GLU A 268 -10.52 -23.83 -26.07
C GLU A 268 -9.58 -24.48 -25.05
N ASP A 269 -9.88 -24.37 -23.77
CA ASP A 269 -9.11 -24.96 -22.69
C ASP A 269 -9.60 -26.34 -22.26
N VAL A 270 -10.65 -26.86 -22.93
CA VAL A 270 -11.25 -28.16 -22.63
C VAL A 270 -10.91 -29.14 -23.75
N ASP A 271 -10.07 -30.11 -23.46
CA ASP A 271 -9.68 -31.17 -24.37
C ASP A 271 -10.50 -32.44 -24.06
N PHE A 272 -11.53 -32.68 -24.87
CA PHE A 272 -12.40 -33.86 -24.72
C PHE A 272 -11.76 -35.14 -25.21
N GLU A 273 -10.79 -35.06 -26.17
CA GLU A 273 -10.10 -36.23 -26.72
C GLU A 273 -9.12 -36.82 -25.71
N ASN A 274 -8.32 -35.94 -25.07
CA ASN A 274 -7.36 -36.35 -24.06
C ASN A 274 -7.92 -36.28 -22.62
N THR A 275 -9.22 -36.02 -22.46
CA THR A 275 -9.95 -36.02 -21.19
C THR A 275 -9.33 -35.13 -20.10
N HIS A 276 -8.95 -33.92 -20.46
CA HIS A 276 -8.45 -32.93 -19.49
C HIS A 276 -8.92 -31.52 -19.82
N PHE A 277 -8.73 -30.59 -18.88
CA PHE A 277 -8.94 -29.16 -19.09
C PHE A 277 -7.89 -28.34 -18.34
N THR A 278 -7.59 -27.16 -18.87
CA THR A 278 -6.58 -26.24 -18.34
C THR A 278 -7.24 -25.03 -17.72
N VAL A 279 -6.96 -24.78 -16.46
CA VAL A 279 -7.34 -23.54 -15.76
C VAL A 279 -6.19 -22.56 -15.86
N ARG A 280 -6.35 -21.50 -16.64
CA ARG A 280 -5.30 -20.47 -16.82
C ARG A 280 -5.29 -19.43 -15.72
N ASP A 281 -4.15 -18.83 -15.49
CA ASP A 281 -3.93 -17.71 -14.56
C ASP A 281 -4.59 -17.91 -13.18
N THR A 282 -4.31 -19.05 -12.55
CA THR A 282 -4.80 -19.33 -11.19
C THR A 282 -4.32 -18.26 -10.20
N LYS A 283 -4.80 -18.29 -8.96
CA LYS A 283 -4.39 -17.35 -7.92
C LYS A 283 -2.85 -17.29 -7.73
N ASN A 284 -2.14 -18.36 -8.11
CA ASN A 284 -0.69 -18.46 -7.96
C ASN A 284 0.08 -18.10 -9.26
N ASN A 285 -0.61 -17.55 -10.28
CA ASN A 285 -0.06 -17.22 -11.60
C ASN A 285 0.58 -18.44 -12.30
N SER A 286 -0.03 -19.61 -12.14
CA SER A 286 0.35 -20.85 -12.83
C SER A 286 -0.88 -21.49 -13.44
N ASP A 287 -0.73 -22.14 -14.58
CA ASP A 287 -1.78 -22.94 -15.20
C ASP A 287 -1.91 -24.27 -14.46
N LEU A 288 -3.14 -24.77 -14.36
CA LEU A 288 -3.46 -26.00 -13.67
C LEU A 288 -4.20 -26.93 -14.63
N ASN A 289 -3.59 -28.07 -14.97
CA ASN A 289 -4.22 -29.13 -15.74
C ASN A 289 -4.95 -30.10 -14.81
N LEU A 290 -6.22 -30.34 -15.08
CA LEU A 290 -7.05 -31.26 -14.33
C LEU A 290 -7.72 -32.30 -15.28
N PRO A 291 -7.85 -33.57 -14.85
CA PRO A 291 -8.53 -34.57 -15.62
C PRO A 291 -10.04 -34.35 -15.64
N LEU A 292 -10.67 -34.68 -16.77
CA LEU A 292 -12.12 -34.82 -16.89
C LEU A 292 -12.53 -36.21 -16.44
N THR A 293 -13.46 -36.28 -15.49
CA THR A 293 -14.17 -37.52 -15.17
C THR A 293 -15.30 -37.74 -16.16
N THR A 294 -15.83 -38.96 -16.30
CA THR A 294 -16.99 -39.26 -17.16
C THR A 294 -18.14 -38.28 -16.88
N PHE A 295 -18.45 -38.03 -15.60
CA PHE A 295 -19.50 -37.10 -15.19
C PHE A 295 -19.24 -35.64 -15.65
N THR A 296 -18.03 -35.15 -15.50
CA THR A 296 -17.69 -33.77 -15.89
C THR A 296 -17.61 -33.63 -17.41
N THR A 297 -17.20 -34.67 -18.13
CA THR A 297 -17.25 -34.74 -19.60
C THR A 297 -18.67 -34.61 -20.09
N ASP A 298 -19.59 -35.45 -19.61
CA ASP A 298 -21.00 -35.43 -20.00
C ASP A 298 -21.66 -34.07 -19.67
N LEU A 299 -21.34 -33.52 -18.51
CA LEU A 299 -21.85 -32.20 -18.09
C LEU A 299 -21.40 -31.10 -19.07
N LEU A 300 -20.12 -31.07 -19.41
CA LEU A 300 -19.57 -30.07 -20.33
C LEU A 300 -20.04 -30.24 -21.76
N LEU A 301 -20.13 -31.49 -22.28
CA LEU A 301 -20.67 -31.75 -23.60
C LEU A 301 -22.12 -31.28 -23.73
N LYS A 302 -22.96 -31.58 -22.72
CA LYS A 302 -24.34 -31.08 -22.67
C LYS A 302 -24.38 -29.55 -22.68
N ARG A 303 -23.50 -28.89 -21.92
CA ARG A 303 -23.41 -27.42 -21.90
C ARG A 303 -22.94 -26.82 -23.22
N LYS A 304 -21.97 -27.46 -23.90
CA LYS A 304 -21.45 -27.04 -25.19
C LYS A 304 -22.56 -26.94 -26.22
N ILE A 305 -23.39 -28.00 -26.31
CA ILE A 305 -24.54 -28.02 -27.24
C ILE A 305 -25.50 -26.86 -27.00
N ILE A 306 -25.74 -26.51 -25.73
CA ILE A 306 -26.66 -25.40 -25.34
C ILE A 306 -26.07 -24.02 -25.68
N THR A 307 -24.74 -23.88 -25.62
CA THR A 307 -24.07 -22.58 -25.88
C THR A 307 -23.71 -22.35 -27.34
N GLU A 308 -23.65 -23.38 -28.17
CA GLU A 308 -23.37 -23.30 -29.59
C GLU A 308 -24.69 -23.28 -30.45
N SER A 309 -25.86 -23.51 -29.83
CA SER A 309 -27.20 -23.37 -30.44
C SER A 309 -27.78 -21.99 -30.21
#